data_313f7d4f91788b71c34f3168d455bb79
#
_entry.id   313f7d4f91788b71c34f3168d455bb79
#
_cell.length_a   1.000
_cell.length_b   1.000
_cell.length_c   1.000
_cell.angle_alpha   90.00
_cell.angle_beta   90.00
_cell.angle_gamma   90.00
#
_symmetry.space_group_name_H-M   'P 1'
#
loop_
_entity.id
_entity.type
_entity.pdbx_description
1 polymer ?
#
loop_
_entity_poly.entity_id
_entity_poly.type
_entity_poly.pdbx_seq_one_letter_code
_entity_poly.pdbx_strand_id
1 'polypeptide(L)'
;SVYQEDDEAYDIWTKEVGIPEDHMVRLGKEDNFWEHGSGPCGPCSEIYYDRGLKYGCGKPTCGVGCDCDRFMEIWNLVFSQYDADGKGNYELLAKPNIDTGMGLERLAVVMQDVNNLFEVDTVAAVLHHVERISGKKYGENEKDDISIRVITDHIRATVFMASDGILPSNEGRATSLPFCSTSERTRILTGRLPK
;
A
#
# COMPACT_ATOMS: atom_id res chain seq x y z
N SER A 1 -13.27 7.39 -0.86
CA SER A 1 -14.30 6.32 -0.86
C SER A 1 -14.86 6.11 0.53
N VAL A 2 -16.04 5.49 0.59
CA VAL A 2 -16.69 5.04 1.83
C VAL A 2 -17.28 3.65 1.62
N TYR A 3 -17.48 2.93 2.71
CA TYR A 3 -18.20 1.65 2.66
C TYR A 3 -19.64 1.85 2.15
N GLN A 4 -20.08 0.96 1.27
CA GLN A 4 -21.33 1.10 0.54
C GLN A 4 -22.58 1.24 1.43
N GLU A 5 -22.56 0.68 2.65
CA GLU A 5 -23.65 0.72 3.61
C GLU A 5 -23.46 1.80 4.69
N ASP A 6 -22.37 2.58 4.63
CA ASP A 6 -22.07 3.63 5.62
C ASP A 6 -22.62 4.99 5.15
N ASP A 7 -23.92 5.19 5.35
CA ASP A 7 -24.59 6.44 5.01
C ASP A 7 -24.14 7.60 5.92
N GLU A 8 -23.80 7.33 7.16
CA GLU A 8 -23.33 8.34 8.10
C GLU A 8 -22.00 8.95 7.63
N ALA A 9 -21.03 8.11 7.29
CA ALA A 9 -19.74 8.59 6.75
C ALA A 9 -19.95 9.34 5.43
N TYR A 10 -20.80 8.84 4.53
CA TYR A 10 -21.09 9.52 3.28
C TYR A 10 -21.70 10.92 3.50
N ASP A 11 -22.64 11.03 4.41
CA ASP A 11 -23.29 12.30 4.76
C ASP A 11 -22.32 13.29 5.42
N ILE A 12 -21.46 12.83 6.29
CA ILE A 12 -20.41 13.65 6.92
C ILE A 12 -19.46 14.20 5.83
N TRP A 13 -18.95 13.35 4.95
CA TRP A 13 -18.07 13.78 3.88
C TRP A 13 -18.71 14.79 2.92
N THR A 14 -19.95 14.56 2.53
CA THR A 14 -20.63 15.42 1.55
C THR A 14 -21.23 16.68 2.16
N LYS A 15 -21.89 16.57 3.32
CA LYS A 15 -22.67 17.67 3.90
C LYS A 15 -21.88 18.52 4.90
N GLU A 16 -20.98 17.91 5.67
CA GLU A 16 -20.22 18.63 6.71
C GLU A 16 -18.82 19.02 6.21
N VAL A 17 -18.09 18.09 5.59
CA VAL A 17 -16.77 18.36 5.02
C VAL A 17 -16.88 19.08 3.68
N GLY A 18 -17.98 18.85 2.92
CA GLY A 18 -18.25 19.54 1.67
C GLY A 18 -17.54 18.92 0.45
N ILE A 19 -17.22 17.63 0.49
CA ILE A 19 -16.71 16.93 -0.69
C ILE A 19 -17.83 16.80 -1.74
N PRO A 20 -17.58 17.20 -3.01
CA PRO A 20 -18.56 17.02 -4.08
C PRO A 20 -18.97 15.57 -4.25
N GLU A 21 -20.27 15.31 -4.49
CA GLU A 21 -20.78 13.96 -4.62
C GLU A 21 -20.15 13.16 -5.77
N ASP A 22 -19.75 13.84 -6.85
CA ASP A 22 -19.03 13.23 -7.99
C ASP A 22 -17.58 12.82 -7.67
N HIS A 23 -17.05 13.27 -6.54
CA HIS A 23 -15.78 12.81 -5.98
C HIS A 23 -15.94 11.71 -4.94
N MET A 24 -17.18 11.32 -4.61
CA MET A 24 -17.46 10.28 -3.64
C MET A 24 -17.74 8.95 -4.34
N VAL A 25 -17.11 7.88 -3.84
CA VAL A 25 -17.31 6.52 -4.34
C VAL A 25 -17.68 5.61 -3.18
N ARG A 26 -18.71 4.79 -3.39
CA ARG A 26 -19.13 3.75 -2.45
C ARG A 26 -18.55 2.42 -2.92
N LEU A 27 -17.73 1.79 -2.11
CA LEU A 27 -17.10 0.50 -2.41
C LEU A 27 -17.57 -0.58 -1.44
N GLY A 28 -17.34 -1.81 -1.84
CA GLY A 28 -17.76 -3.00 -1.09
C GLY A 28 -16.88 -3.28 0.13
N LYS A 29 -17.18 -4.42 0.75
CA LYS A 29 -16.42 -4.89 1.92
C LYS A 29 -14.96 -5.17 1.63
N GLU A 30 -14.63 -5.52 0.41
CA GLU A 30 -13.26 -5.82 -0.03
C GLU A 30 -12.33 -4.59 0.06
N ASP A 31 -12.89 -3.40 -0.16
CA ASP A 31 -12.15 -2.15 -0.20
C ASP A 31 -12.36 -1.30 1.07
N ASN A 32 -13.61 -1.09 1.47
CA ASN A 32 -13.96 -0.15 2.53
C ASN A 32 -14.49 -0.78 3.83
N PHE A 33 -14.01 -1.98 4.18
CA PHE A 33 -14.26 -2.58 5.49
C PHE A 33 -12.99 -3.25 6.01
N TRP A 34 -12.47 -2.75 7.10
CA TRP A 34 -11.25 -3.28 7.69
C TRP A 34 -11.56 -4.36 8.73
N GLU A 35 -10.97 -5.55 8.55
CA GLU A 35 -10.99 -6.65 9.51
C GLU A 35 -9.69 -7.47 9.41
N HIS A 36 -9.24 -8.04 10.51
CA HIS A 36 -8.08 -8.92 10.54
C HIS A 36 -8.30 -10.10 11.48
N GLY A 37 -8.92 -11.16 10.95
CA GLY A 37 -9.25 -12.37 11.70
C GLY A 37 -10.32 -12.12 12.75
N SER A 38 -9.95 -12.11 14.04
CA SER A 38 -10.85 -11.79 15.16
C SER A 38 -10.39 -10.51 15.85
N GLY A 39 -11.34 -9.77 16.43
CA GLY A 39 -11.09 -8.51 17.13
C GLY A 39 -11.79 -7.31 16.51
N PRO A 40 -11.39 -6.08 16.93
CA PRO A 40 -12.01 -4.85 16.45
C PRO A 40 -11.98 -4.72 14.94
N CYS A 41 -13.10 -4.35 14.35
CA CYS A 41 -13.25 -4.16 12.91
C CYS A 41 -14.38 -3.15 12.60
N GLY A 42 -14.50 -2.74 11.34
CA GLY A 42 -15.57 -1.86 10.91
C GLY A 42 -15.37 -1.27 9.52
N PRO A 43 -16.36 -0.48 9.07
CA PRO A 43 -16.25 0.25 7.82
C PRO A 43 -15.10 1.24 7.85
N CYS A 44 -14.58 1.59 6.70
CA CYS A 44 -13.56 2.61 6.58
C CYS A 44 -13.86 3.61 5.45
N SER A 45 -13.30 4.80 5.61
CA SER A 45 -13.21 5.81 4.57
C SER A 45 -11.76 5.95 4.11
N GLU A 46 -11.56 6.10 2.81
CA GLU A 46 -10.23 6.28 2.25
C GLU A 46 -10.14 7.57 1.45
N ILE A 47 -9.02 8.26 1.61
CA ILE A 47 -8.73 9.49 0.90
C ILE A 47 -7.75 9.17 -0.22
N TYR A 48 -8.18 9.46 -1.46
CA TYR A 48 -7.38 9.29 -2.66
C TYR A 48 -6.92 10.62 -3.23
N TYR A 49 -5.73 10.63 -3.78
CA TYR A 49 -5.23 11.74 -4.56
C TYR A 49 -5.27 11.39 -6.05
N ASP A 50 -5.95 12.22 -6.86
CA ASP A 50 -5.92 12.08 -8.33
C ASP A 50 -4.62 12.66 -8.88
N ARG A 51 -3.73 11.81 -9.34
CA ARG A 51 -2.44 12.16 -9.94
C ARG A 51 -2.54 12.62 -11.38
N GLY A 52 -3.76 12.66 -11.91
CA GLY A 52 -4.05 13.09 -13.26
C GLY A 52 -3.97 11.98 -14.32
N LEU A 53 -4.45 12.33 -15.50
CA LEU A 53 -4.63 11.39 -16.62
C LEU A 53 -3.34 10.70 -17.09
N LYS A 54 -2.20 11.31 -16.89
CA LYS A 54 -0.88 10.74 -17.27
C LYS A 54 -0.59 9.41 -16.58
N TYR A 55 -1.19 9.18 -15.39
CA TYR A 55 -1.05 7.94 -14.62
C TYR A 55 -2.25 7.01 -14.78
N GLY A 56 -3.26 7.40 -15.54
CA GLY A 56 -4.46 6.62 -15.77
C GLY A 56 -4.27 5.50 -16.79
N CYS A 57 -5.12 4.47 -16.69
CA CYS A 57 -5.12 3.35 -17.64
C CYS A 57 -5.75 3.67 -19.01
N GLY A 58 -6.24 4.89 -19.23
CA GLY A 58 -6.89 5.33 -20.47
C GLY A 58 -8.29 4.76 -20.70
N LYS A 59 -8.83 3.96 -19.78
CA LYS A 59 -10.19 3.43 -19.89
C LYS A 59 -11.22 4.48 -19.48
N PRO A 60 -12.42 4.52 -20.11
CA PRO A 60 -13.51 5.42 -19.71
C PRO A 60 -13.98 5.22 -18.26
N THR A 61 -13.79 4.00 -17.73
CA THR A 61 -14.14 3.62 -16.36
C THR A 61 -13.02 3.86 -15.36
N CYS A 62 -11.95 4.60 -15.73
CA CYS A 62 -10.85 4.89 -14.84
C CYS A 62 -11.31 5.79 -13.68
N GLY A 63 -11.31 5.26 -12.47
CA GLY A 63 -11.80 5.91 -11.25
C GLY A 63 -11.12 5.32 -10.02
N VAL A 64 -11.57 5.73 -8.85
CA VAL A 64 -11.18 5.11 -7.56
C VAL A 64 -11.54 3.62 -7.60
N GLY A 65 -10.65 2.75 -7.11
CA GLY A 65 -10.77 1.30 -7.22
C GLY A 65 -10.20 0.71 -8.53
N CYS A 66 -9.64 1.54 -9.43
CA CYS A 66 -8.92 1.07 -10.60
C CYS A 66 -7.48 0.69 -10.24
N ASP A 67 -6.96 -0.41 -10.80
CA ASP A 67 -5.58 -0.90 -10.57
C ASP A 67 -4.47 -0.01 -11.19
N CYS A 68 -4.82 1.17 -11.71
CA CYS A 68 -3.83 2.09 -12.26
C CYS A 68 -3.32 3.07 -11.21
N ASP A 69 -2.20 3.72 -11.52
CA ASP A 69 -1.51 4.64 -10.60
C ASP A 69 -2.15 6.04 -10.50
N ARG A 70 -3.32 6.27 -11.12
CA ARG A 70 -3.95 7.58 -11.14
C ARG A 70 -4.50 7.98 -9.78
N PHE A 71 -5.35 7.13 -9.19
CA PHE A 71 -5.95 7.39 -7.89
C PHE A 71 -5.16 6.68 -6.81
N MET A 72 -4.31 7.43 -6.12
CA MET A 72 -3.46 6.88 -5.06
C MET A 72 -4.12 7.10 -3.71
N GLU A 73 -4.47 6.01 -3.03
CA GLU A 73 -4.89 6.04 -1.63
C GLU A 73 -3.73 6.55 -0.76
N ILE A 74 -3.96 7.64 -0.05
CA ILE A 74 -2.96 8.24 0.85
C ILE A 74 -3.32 8.07 2.32
N TRP A 75 -4.60 7.94 2.66
CA TRP A 75 -5.06 7.85 4.04
C TRP A 75 -6.28 6.96 4.17
N ASN A 76 -6.28 6.10 5.19
CA ASN A 76 -7.41 5.26 5.56
C ASN A 76 -7.88 5.62 6.98
N LEU A 77 -9.18 5.80 7.14
CA LEU A 77 -9.86 6.08 8.41
C LEU A 77 -10.77 4.90 8.73
N VAL A 78 -10.39 4.09 9.72
CA VAL A 78 -11.13 2.89 10.14
C VAL A 78 -12.05 3.24 11.31
N PHE A 79 -13.35 2.99 11.13
CA PHE A 79 -14.36 3.19 12.15
C PHE A 79 -14.63 1.85 12.86
N SER A 80 -13.80 1.54 13.86
CA SER A 80 -13.92 0.31 14.63
C SER A 80 -15.21 0.32 15.46
N GLN A 81 -16.25 -0.28 14.93
CA GLN A 81 -17.60 -0.34 15.53
C GLN A 81 -17.94 -1.73 16.04
N TYR A 82 -17.28 -2.77 15.54
CA TYR A 82 -17.59 -4.16 15.79
C TYR A 82 -16.40 -4.91 16.36
N ASP A 83 -16.70 -6.00 17.04
CA ASP A 83 -15.75 -7.08 17.41
C ASP A 83 -16.11 -8.33 16.60
N ALA A 84 -15.19 -8.80 15.79
CA ALA A 84 -15.35 -9.97 14.95
C ALA A 84 -14.88 -11.24 15.69
N ASP A 85 -15.64 -12.34 15.61
CA ASP A 85 -15.27 -13.63 16.16
C ASP A 85 -14.34 -14.47 15.26
N GLY A 86 -14.00 -13.95 14.08
CA GLY A 86 -13.24 -14.65 13.04
C GLY A 86 -14.03 -15.75 12.31
N LYS A 87 -15.34 -15.85 12.54
CA LYS A 87 -16.24 -16.82 11.90
C LYS A 87 -17.35 -16.14 11.09
N GLY A 88 -17.29 -14.82 10.98
CA GLY A 88 -18.25 -14.00 10.24
C GLY A 88 -19.36 -13.40 11.10
N ASN A 89 -19.29 -13.50 12.42
CA ASN A 89 -20.22 -12.81 13.32
C ASN A 89 -19.55 -11.54 13.87
N TYR A 90 -20.37 -10.49 14.03
CA TYR A 90 -19.94 -9.19 14.49
C TYR A 90 -20.81 -8.74 15.65
N GLU A 91 -20.18 -8.35 16.76
CA GLU A 91 -20.85 -7.75 17.91
C GLU A 91 -20.46 -6.26 17.99
N LEU A 92 -21.40 -5.40 18.40
CA LEU A 92 -21.09 -3.98 18.57
C LEU A 92 -20.12 -3.77 19.73
N LEU A 93 -19.07 -3.00 19.49
CA LEU A 93 -18.14 -2.57 20.53
C LEU A 93 -18.86 -1.67 21.52
N ALA A 94 -18.64 -1.89 22.82
CA ALA A 94 -19.15 -1.00 23.87
C ALA A 94 -18.61 0.42 23.79
N LYS A 95 -17.43 0.60 23.18
CA LYS A 95 -16.78 1.88 22.92
C LYS A 95 -16.18 1.86 21.52
N PRO A 96 -16.94 2.32 20.52
CA PRO A 96 -16.40 2.50 19.17
C PRO A 96 -15.24 3.50 19.20
N ASN A 97 -14.29 3.34 18.29
CA ASN A 97 -13.16 4.24 18.10
C ASN A 97 -12.85 4.44 16.63
N ILE A 98 -12.06 5.46 16.34
CA ILE A 98 -11.52 5.70 15.01
C ILE A 98 -10.03 5.48 15.07
N ASP A 99 -9.53 4.63 14.17
CA ASP A 99 -8.10 4.40 13.97
C ASP A 99 -7.73 4.83 12.57
N THR A 100 -6.61 5.52 12.38
CA THR A 100 -6.23 6.03 11.07
C THR A 100 -4.83 5.60 10.68
N GLY A 101 -4.66 5.28 9.39
CA GLY A 101 -3.37 4.94 8.81
C GLY A 101 -3.11 5.78 7.55
N MET A 102 -1.95 6.44 7.51
CA MET A 102 -1.50 7.20 6.34
C MET A 102 -0.23 6.61 5.79
N GLY A 103 -0.20 6.37 4.46
CA GLY A 103 0.99 5.89 3.78
C GLY A 103 2.03 7.01 3.63
N LEU A 104 3.08 7.01 4.47
CA LEU A 104 4.13 8.04 4.42
C LEU A 104 4.76 8.15 3.03
N GLU A 105 5.14 7.03 2.42
CA GLU A 105 5.76 7.01 1.10
C GLU A 105 4.77 7.40 0.00
N ARG A 106 3.48 7.03 0.12
CA ARG A 106 2.45 7.44 -0.82
C ARG A 106 2.22 8.95 -0.75
N LEU A 107 2.14 9.53 0.45
CA LEU A 107 2.07 10.96 0.63
C LEU A 107 3.32 11.66 0.06
N ALA A 108 4.50 11.11 0.32
CA ALA A 108 5.75 11.67 -0.20
C ALA A 108 5.82 11.63 -1.74
N VAL A 109 5.28 10.60 -2.41
CA VAL A 109 5.13 10.57 -3.89
C VAL A 109 4.34 11.77 -4.38
N VAL A 110 3.24 12.09 -3.72
CA VAL A 110 2.40 13.24 -4.07
C VAL A 110 3.12 14.56 -3.82
N MET A 111 3.73 14.71 -2.63
CA MET A 111 4.38 15.95 -2.22
C MET A 111 5.66 16.26 -3.00
N GLN A 112 6.39 15.24 -3.44
CA GLN A 112 7.62 15.37 -4.22
C GLN A 112 7.37 15.32 -5.74
N ASP A 113 6.12 15.07 -6.16
CA ASP A 113 5.71 14.95 -7.58
C ASP A 113 6.60 13.96 -8.36
N VAL A 114 6.89 12.81 -7.76
CA VAL A 114 7.67 11.73 -8.37
C VAL A 114 6.76 10.65 -8.95
N ASN A 115 7.29 9.79 -9.85
CA ASN A 115 6.45 8.84 -10.57
C ASN A 115 5.99 7.66 -9.70
N ASN A 116 6.83 7.23 -8.76
CA ASN A 116 6.54 6.08 -7.91
C ASN A 116 7.27 6.18 -6.56
N LEU A 117 6.94 5.29 -5.64
CA LEU A 117 7.50 5.29 -4.29
C LEU A 117 9.02 5.04 -4.23
N PHE A 118 9.61 4.44 -5.28
CA PHE A 118 11.07 4.19 -5.32
C PHE A 118 11.88 5.44 -5.65
N GLU A 119 11.22 6.47 -6.18
CA GLU A 119 11.84 7.78 -6.49
C GLU A 119 11.72 8.77 -5.32
N VAL A 120 10.99 8.42 -4.25
CA VAL A 120 10.91 9.24 -3.03
C VAL A 120 12.27 9.26 -2.33
N ASP A 121 12.67 10.40 -1.81
CA ASP A 121 13.99 10.65 -1.21
C ASP A 121 14.41 9.60 -0.17
N THR A 122 13.48 9.16 0.69
CA THR A 122 13.72 8.16 1.72
C THR A 122 14.01 6.76 1.17
N VAL A 123 13.50 6.43 -0.02
CA VAL A 123 13.64 5.13 -0.68
C VAL A 123 14.72 5.17 -1.75
N ALA A 124 14.81 6.27 -2.50
CA ALA A 124 15.76 6.46 -3.59
C ALA A 124 17.23 6.25 -3.18
N ALA A 125 17.58 6.60 -1.94
CA ALA A 125 18.92 6.36 -1.42
C ALA A 125 19.31 4.87 -1.43
N VAL A 126 18.36 3.98 -1.08
CA VAL A 126 18.56 2.53 -1.14
C VAL A 126 18.62 2.06 -2.59
N LEU A 127 17.72 2.55 -3.45
CA LEU A 127 17.69 2.23 -4.87
C LEU A 127 19.04 2.58 -5.54
N HIS A 128 19.55 3.78 -5.32
CA HIS A 128 20.85 4.21 -5.87
C HIS A 128 22.03 3.39 -5.34
N HIS A 129 21.93 2.86 -4.11
CA HIS A 129 22.91 1.92 -3.62
C HIS A 129 22.86 0.58 -4.38
N VAL A 130 21.65 0.08 -4.68
CA VAL A 130 21.47 -1.14 -5.50
C VAL A 130 22.01 -0.94 -6.91
N GLU A 131 21.77 0.22 -7.55
CA GLU A 131 22.38 0.56 -8.85
C GLU A 131 23.91 0.48 -8.80
N ARG A 132 24.50 1.09 -7.78
CA ARG A 132 25.96 1.15 -7.63
C ARG A 132 26.59 -0.23 -7.49
N ILE A 133 25.99 -1.13 -6.68
CA ILE A 133 26.56 -2.47 -6.46
C ILE A 133 26.26 -3.44 -7.61
N SER A 134 25.19 -3.24 -8.35
CA SER A 134 24.80 -4.08 -9.48
C SER A 134 25.42 -3.64 -10.80
N GLY A 135 25.88 -2.40 -10.91
CA GLY A 135 26.31 -1.78 -12.16
C GLY A 135 25.17 -1.53 -13.16
N LYS A 136 23.91 -1.61 -12.70
CA LYS A 136 22.69 -1.39 -13.49
C LYS A 136 22.13 -0.02 -13.18
N LYS A 137 21.37 0.54 -14.14
CA LYS A 137 20.68 1.82 -14.00
C LYS A 137 19.17 1.63 -14.03
N TYR A 138 18.49 2.23 -13.10
CA TYR A 138 17.05 2.30 -13.05
C TYR A 138 16.51 3.19 -14.18
N GLY A 139 15.49 2.74 -14.88
CA GLY A 139 14.90 3.40 -16.02
C GLY A 139 15.52 3.05 -17.39
N GLU A 140 16.58 2.22 -17.45
CA GLU A 140 17.18 1.81 -18.72
C GLU A 140 16.64 0.48 -19.25
N ASN A 141 16.20 -0.40 -18.36
CA ASN A 141 15.71 -1.74 -18.74
C ASN A 141 14.63 -2.24 -17.77
N GLU A 142 13.44 -2.50 -18.28
CA GLU A 142 12.28 -2.91 -17.48
C GLU A 142 12.54 -4.13 -16.56
N LYS A 143 13.26 -5.15 -17.06
CA LYS A 143 13.57 -6.34 -16.24
C LYS A 143 14.55 -6.03 -15.11
N ASP A 144 15.52 -5.16 -15.36
CA ASP A 144 16.46 -4.70 -14.34
C ASP A 144 15.73 -3.78 -13.34
N ASP A 145 14.83 -2.92 -13.81
CA ASP A 145 14.01 -2.04 -12.97
C ASP A 145 13.14 -2.82 -11.98
N ILE A 146 12.48 -3.88 -12.45
CA ILE A 146 11.71 -4.77 -11.57
C ILE A 146 12.61 -5.33 -10.47
N SER A 147 13.80 -5.82 -10.81
CA SER A 147 14.71 -6.41 -9.82
C SER A 147 15.32 -5.38 -8.88
N ILE A 148 15.63 -4.19 -9.37
CA ILE A 148 16.11 -3.08 -8.53
C ILE A 148 15.03 -2.72 -7.51
N ARG A 149 13.76 -2.59 -7.93
CA ARG A 149 12.62 -2.32 -7.04
C ARG A 149 12.43 -3.43 -6.00
N VAL A 150 12.40 -4.69 -6.43
CA VAL A 150 12.25 -5.84 -5.52
C VAL A 150 13.35 -5.86 -4.47
N ILE A 151 14.62 -5.67 -4.86
CA ILE A 151 15.75 -5.65 -3.91
C ILE A 151 15.62 -4.48 -2.95
N THR A 152 15.28 -3.30 -3.45
CA THR A 152 15.12 -2.07 -2.64
C THR A 152 14.03 -2.24 -1.58
N ASP A 153 12.86 -2.77 -1.96
CA ASP A 153 11.74 -3.00 -1.05
C ASP A 153 12.07 -4.09 -0.02
N HIS A 154 12.57 -5.22 -0.48
CA HIS A 154 12.86 -6.36 0.38
C HIS A 154 14.00 -6.10 1.38
N ILE A 155 15.05 -5.39 0.99
CA ILE A 155 16.13 -5.08 1.94
C ILE A 155 15.64 -4.12 3.04
N ARG A 156 14.81 -3.16 2.68
CA ARG A 156 14.17 -2.25 3.64
C ARG A 156 13.31 -3.03 4.64
N ALA A 157 12.40 -3.87 4.15
CA ALA A 157 11.56 -4.71 4.98
C ALA A 157 12.39 -5.64 5.88
N THR A 158 13.45 -6.24 5.34
CA THR A 158 14.38 -7.11 6.08
C THR A 158 15.06 -6.37 7.23
N VAL A 159 15.53 -5.15 6.99
CA VAL A 159 16.18 -4.34 8.02
C VAL A 159 15.20 -4.00 9.14
N PHE A 160 13.97 -3.60 8.82
CA PHE A 160 12.94 -3.33 9.83
C PHE A 160 12.62 -4.57 10.65
N MET A 161 12.36 -5.71 10.00
CA MET A 161 12.08 -6.97 10.71
C MET A 161 13.25 -7.39 11.62
N ALA A 162 14.48 -7.28 11.15
CA ALA A 162 15.66 -7.59 11.96
C ALA A 162 15.81 -6.64 13.15
N SER A 163 15.50 -5.35 12.97
CA SER A 163 15.49 -4.36 14.04
C SER A 163 14.44 -4.65 15.11
N ASP A 164 13.32 -5.25 14.71
CA ASP A 164 12.26 -5.70 15.62
C ASP A 164 12.56 -7.08 16.25
N GLY A 165 13.76 -7.62 16.04
CA GLY A 165 14.20 -8.89 16.62
C GLY A 165 13.75 -10.14 15.85
N ILE A 166 13.20 -10.00 14.65
CA ILE A 166 12.80 -11.11 13.80
C ILE A 166 14.03 -11.60 13.03
N LEU A 167 14.55 -12.75 13.40
CA LEU A 167 15.68 -13.39 12.72
C LEU A 167 15.22 -14.36 11.63
N PRO A 168 16.02 -14.57 10.57
CA PRO A 168 15.71 -15.58 9.55
C PRO A 168 15.45 -16.94 10.17
N SER A 169 14.36 -17.58 9.79
CA SER A 169 13.99 -18.92 10.24
C SER A 169 13.27 -19.69 9.12
N ASN A 170 13.10 -20.99 9.30
CA ASN A 170 12.38 -21.83 8.35
C ASN A 170 10.86 -21.84 8.62
N GLU A 171 10.38 -21.08 9.60
CA GLU A 171 8.99 -21.06 10.03
C GLU A 171 8.47 -19.63 10.16
N GLY A 172 7.17 -19.45 9.89
CA GLY A 172 6.47 -18.18 10.09
C GLY A 172 6.91 -17.04 9.15
N ARG A 173 6.76 -15.80 9.59
CA ARG A 173 7.07 -14.59 8.80
C ARG A 173 8.56 -14.47 8.44
N ALA A 174 9.44 -15.13 9.19
CA ALA A 174 10.88 -15.07 8.98
C ALA A 174 11.36 -15.94 7.81
N THR A 175 10.55 -16.84 7.26
CA THR A 175 10.88 -17.68 6.09
C THR A 175 11.06 -16.87 4.80
N SER A 176 10.41 -15.73 4.69
CA SER A 176 10.53 -14.87 3.50
C SER A 176 11.84 -14.07 3.44
N LEU A 177 12.54 -13.89 4.56
CA LEU A 177 13.78 -13.11 4.64
C LEU A 177 14.91 -13.62 3.73
N PRO A 178 15.27 -14.93 3.72
CA PRO A 178 16.34 -15.43 2.85
C PRO A 178 15.92 -15.51 1.37
N PHE A 179 14.65 -15.75 1.08
CA PHE A 179 14.16 -15.90 -0.28
C PHE A 179 14.20 -14.58 -1.06
N CYS A 180 13.83 -13.48 -0.42
CA CYS A 180 13.82 -12.15 -1.01
C CYS A 180 15.21 -11.63 -1.41
N SER A 181 16.28 -12.10 -0.72
CA SER A 181 17.64 -11.57 -0.94
C SER A 181 18.45 -12.31 -2.01
N THR A 182 18.11 -13.56 -2.34
CA THR A 182 18.99 -14.42 -3.15
C THR A 182 18.62 -14.48 -4.62
N SER A 183 17.35 -14.63 -4.99
CA SER A 183 16.94 -14.85 -6.38
C SER A 183 17.16 -13.60 -7.26
N GLU A 184 16.67 -12.45 -6.83
CA GLU A 184 16.79 -11.20 -7.60
C GLU A 184 18.21 -10.63 -7.56
N ARG A 185 18.90 -10.73 -6.42
CA ARG A 185 20.32 -10.37 -6.34
C ARG A 185 21.16 -11.18 -7.31
N THR A 186 20.95 -12.50 -7.36
CA THR A 186 21.67 -13.37 -8.30
C THR A 186 21.34 -13.02 -9.74
N ARG A 187 20.08 -12.75 -10.07
CA ARG A 187 19.65 -12.33 -11.41
C ARG A 187 20.33 -11.04 -11.85
N ILE A 188 20.32 -10.02 -11.00
CA ILE A 188 20.93 -8.70 -11.31
C ILE A 188 22.43 -8.81 -11.47
N LEU A 189 23.12 -9.50 -10.55
CA LEU A 189 24.58 -9.57 -10.56
C LEU A 189 25.14 -10.51 -11.65
N THR A 190 24.42 -11.58 -11.99
CA THR A 190 24.90 -12.60 -12.89
C THR A 190 24.16 -12.69 -14.23
N GLY A 191 23.01 -11.97 -14.34
CA GLY A 191 22.12 -12.08 -15.49
C GLY A 191 21.40 -13.44 -15.61
N ARG A 192 21.47 -14.29 -14.58
CA ARG A 192 20.87 -15.63 -14.54
C ARG A 192 19.90 -15.76 -13.39
N LEU A 193 18.78 -16.44 -13.64
CA LEU A 193 17.90 -16.90 -12.55
C LEU A 193 18.61 -18.03 -11.78
N PRO A 194 18.51 -18.11 -10.46
CA PRO A 194 18.93 -19.28 -9.72
C PRO A 194 18.15 -20.52 -10.21
N LYS A 195 18.85 -21.63 -10.28
CA LYS A 195 18.24 -22.93 -10.65
C LYS A 195 17.38 -23.45 -9.52
#